data_3d9e5b6cf1db94e995b8830be225964c
#
_entry.id   3d9e5b6cf1db94e995b8830be225964c
#
_cell.length_a   1.000
_cell.length_b   1.000
_cell.length_c   1.000
_cell.angle_alpha   90.00
_cell.angle_beta   90.00
_cell.angle_gamma   90.00
#
_symmetry.space_group_name_H-M   'P 1'
#
loop_
_entity.id
_entity.type
_entity.pdbx_description
1 polymer ?
#
loop_
_entity_poly.entity_id
_entity_poly.type
_entity_poly.pdbx_seq_one_letter_code
_entity_poly.pdbx_strand_id
1 'polypeptide(L)'
;MTMNTNGHTHSALLSALEAEGKTLTENGCATHVTSSSPLIDLFFKIAAMRSASEEDIISVFTPAFHYDTEAALKILFWARDIRGGQGERKVFRTIVSHLAHNHSDILRPCVRLLPVYGRWDDVLSLFQTPLEGAALEFIDDALTGKLSSSEASLCAKWMPREKSAKSVLAKKIRSHMGVSSVAYRKLLSSLSKTVESDMCSGNWDGIEYSHVPSVAMNLYKKAFARHSPERWDSYLSDLTSGSAKVNASVLYPYQVIKSLMNYGPEEDEKLIAEKQWEALPNYLMNNPYRILPVVDVSGSMSGSHFRTTGPAPMDVSVSLGIYIAERNNGPFKDHFLTFSGAPTLQRLKGENLFDKVQHLKRADWGMNTDIEATFNLILSQAMSNNIMEEDMPNMILILSDMEFDAAASGTYTSTAMDSIRDKYAEAGYKLPNIVFWNLAARGSNIPVKFDELGTALVSGFSPSILVQILSAGEITPEAIMNEVLESERYSAISKQS
;
A
#
# COMPACT_ATOMS: atom_id res chain seq x y z
N MET A 1 22.23 11.17 -36.03
CA MET A 1 22.58 10.32 -34.86
C MET A 1 23.50 11.12 -33.94
N THR A 2 22.97 11.64 -32.88
CA THR A 2 23.75 12.33 -31.85
C THR A 2 24.08 11.29 -30.77
N MET A 3 25.37 11.02 -30.59
CA MET A 3 25.83 10.15 -29.47
C MET A 3 25.80 10.96 -28.17
N ASN A 4 25.11 10.47 -27.18
CA ASN A 4 25.22 10.98 -25.83
C ASN A 4 26.32 10.22 -25.08
N THR A 5 26.95 10.82 -24.08
CA THR A 5 28.18 10.36 -23.39
C THR A 5 28.12 8.99 -22.72
N ASN A 6 26.96 8.30 -22.74
CA ASN A 6 26.77 6.95 -22.16
C ASN A 6 26.65 5.82 -23.21
N GLY A 7 26.98 6.07 -24.48
CA GLY A 7 27.09 5.00 -25.49
C GLY A 7 25.75 4.35 -25.93
N HIS A 8 24.60 4.85 -25.51
CA HIS A 8 23.30 4.39 -25.99
C HIS A 8 22.87 5.22 -27.20
N THR A 9 22.62 4.56 -28.33
CA THR A 9 21.98 5.15 -29.51
C THR A 9 20.52 5.48 -29.16
N HIS A 10 20.21 6.75 -28.95
CA HIS A 10 18.81 7.18 -28.79
C HIS A 10 18.05 6.92 -30.09
N SER A 11 16.96 6.17 -30.00
CA SER A 11 16.03 5.97 -31.11
C SER A 11 15.35 7.30 -31.47
N ALA A 12 15.20 7.60 -32.76
CA ALA A 12 14.45 8.79 -33.23
C ALA A 12 13.00 8.79 -32.71
N LEU A 13 12.41 7.61 -32.50
CA LEU A 13 11.11 7.42 -31.89
C LEU A 13 11.10 7.90 -30.44
N LEU A 14 12.08 7.48 -29.62
CA LEU A 14 12.17 7.94 -28.22
C LEU A 14 12.32 9.46 -28.14
N SER A 15 13.16 10.05 -29.00
CA SER A 15 13.31 11.52 -29.03
C SER A 15 12.01 12.24 -29.44
N ALA A 16 11.21 11.66 -30.30
CA ALA A 16 9.91 12.22 -30.71
C ALA A 16 8.88 12.09 -29.59
N LEU A 17 8.83 10.95 -28.88
CA LEU A 17 7.94 10.74 -27.74
C LEU A 17 8.30 11.64 -26.55
N GLU A 18 9.59 11.82 -26.27
CA GLU A 18 10.07 12.75 -25.23
C GLU A 18 9.70 14.19 -25.51
N ALA A 19 9.74 14.61 -26.79
CA ALA A 19 9.31 15.96 -27.22
C ALA A 19 7.80 16.19 -27.00
N GLU A 20 6.98 15.13 -26.99
CA GLU A 20 5.54 15.17 -26.69
C GLU A 20 5.23 14.95 -25.18
N GLY A 21 6.24 14.82 -24.33
CA GLY A 21 6.05 14.46 -22.92
C GLY A 21 5.56 13.03 -22.71
N LYS A 22 5.84 12.16 -23.68
CA LYS A 22 5.55 10.72 -23.66
C LYS A 22 6.81 9.90 -23.50
N THR A 23 6.66 8.65 -23.08
CA THR A 23 7.72 7.63 -22.94
C THR A 23 7.12 6.26 -23.26
N LEU A 24 7.94 5.22 -23.13
CA LEU A 24 7.49 3.84 -23.25
C LEU A 24 7.60 3.14 -21.90
N THR A 25 6.66 2.25 -21.58
CA THR A 25 6.79 1.28 -20.49
C THR A 25 7.96 0.31 -20.79
N GLU A 26 8.38 -0.49 -19.79
CA GLU A 26 9.38 -1.56 -20.03
C GLU A 26 8.94 -2.51 -21.15
N ASN A 27 7.63 -2.72 -21.30
CA ASN A 27 7.04 -3.60 -22.31
C ASN A 27 6.65 -2.88 -23.61
N GLY A 28 7.01 -1.60 -23.77
CA GLY A 28 6.91 -0.83 -25.01
C GLY A 28 5.57 -0.12 -25.25
N CYS A 29 4.67 -0.04 -24.28
CA CYS A 29 3.44 0.75 -24.38
C CYS A 29 3.74 2.25 -24.28
N ALA A 30 3.11 3.08 -25.15
CA ALA A 30 3.22 4.54 -25.05
C ALA A 30 2.44 5.06 -23.81
N THR A 31 3.12 5.86 -23.00
CA THR A 31 2.60 6.41 -21.75
C THR A 31 3.14 7.83 -21.54
N HIS A 32 2.66 8.55 -20.52
CA HIS A 32 3.17 9.87 -20.17
C HIS A 32 4.38 9.78 -19.24
N VAL A 33 5.32 10.71 -19.35
CA VAL A 33 6.44 10.88 -18.40
C VAL A 33 5.92 11.44 -17.07
N THR A 34 4.91 12.31 -17.12
CA THR A 34 4.30 12.99 -15.98
C THR A 34 2.79 13.18 -16.21
N SER A 35 2.02 13.21 -15.15
CA SER A 35 0.61 13.62 -15.19
C SER A 35 0.43 15.12 -15.51
N SER A 36 1.49 15.89 -15.57
CA SER A 36 1.55 17.35 -15.61
C SER A 36 1.27 18.01 -14.24
N SER A 37 1.15 17.23 -13.18
CA SER A 37 1.07 17.69 -11.78
C SER A 37 2.09 16.94 -10.92
N PRO A 38 3.09 17.62 -10.33
CA PRO A 38 4.06 16.97 -9.47
C PRO A 38 3.45 16.31 -8.23
N LEU A 39 2.33 16.84 -7.72
CA LEU A 39 1.62 16.26 -6.59
C LEU A 39 0.97 14.93 -6.96
N ILE A 40 0.33 14.84 -8.12
CA ILE A 40 -0.27 13.61 -8.63
C ILE A 40 0.80 12.56 -8.91
N ASP A 41 1.91 12.97 -9.54
CA ASP A 41 3.04 12.07 -9.81
C ASP A 41 3.58 11.47 -8.50
N LEU A 42 3.71 12.30 -7.45
CA LEU A 42 4.10 11.83 -6.12
C LEU A 42 3.06 10.88 -5.53
N PHE A 43 1.78 11.26 -5.53
CA PHE A 43 0.68 10.48 -4.96
C PHE A 43 0.54 9.10 -5.60
N PHE A 44 0.71 9.03 -6.92
CA PHE A 44 0.64 7.79 -7.70
C PHE A 44 1.85 6.85 -7.50
N LYS A 45 2.98 7.36 -6.98
CA LYS A 45 4.22 6.58 -6.86
C LYS A 45 4.61 6.29 -5.42
N ILE A 46 4.45 7.25 -4.50
CA ILE A 46 5.08 7.24 -3.18
C ILE A 46 4.84 5.96 -2.37
N ALA A 47 3.63 5.43 -2.39
CA ALA A 47 3.27 4.23 -1.62
C ALA A 47 3.68 2.90 -2.29
N ALA A 48 4.15 2.96 -3.54
CA ALA A 48 4.63 1.81 -4.31
C ALA A 48 6.18 1.78 -4.47
N MET A 49 6.91 2.77 -3.90
CA MET A 49 8.37 2.95 -4.09
C MET A 49 9.23 2.23 -3.03
N ARG A 50 8.73 1.25 -2.29
CA ARG A 50 9.51 0.60 -1.22
C ARG A 50 10.78 -0.10 -1.69
N SER A 51 10.87 -0.47 -2.97
CA SER A 51 12.05 -1.10 -3.58
C SER A 51 13.01 -0.08 -4.20
N ALA A 52 12.60 1.17 -4.38
CA ALA A 52 13.38 2.22 -5.02
C ALA A 52 14.62 2.62 -4.20
N SER A 53 15.61 3.21 -4.84
CA SER A 53 16.78 3.79 -4.18
C SER A 53 16.39 5.04 -3.37
N GLU A 54 17.24 5.49 -2.46
CA GLU A 54 16.99 6.73 -1.70
C GLU A 54 16.99 7.95 -2.62
N GLU A 55 17.85 7.95 -3.63
CA GLU A 55 17.94 8.99 -4.65
C GLU A 55 16.64 9.09 -5.45
N ASP A 56 16.10 7.96 -5.92
CA ASP A 56 14.85 7.91 -6.67
C ASP A 56 13.66 8.42 -5.83
N ILE A 57 13.61 8.00 -4.56
CA ILE A 57 12.57 8.45 -3.62
C ILE A 57 12.61 9.97 -3.45
N ILE A 58 13.80 10.54 -3.25
CA ILE A 58 13.98 11.99 -3.07
C ILE A 58 13.68 12.73 -4.38
N SER A 59 14.08 12.19 -5.53
CA SER A 59 13.86 12.81 -6.84
C SER A 59 12.38 12.96 -7.20
N VAL A 60 11.55 11.99 -6.81
CA VAL A 60 10.09 12.05 -7.01
C VAL A 60 9.42 13.00 -6.01
N PHE A 61 9.91 13.07 -4.77
CA PHE A 61 9.35 13.93 -3.74
C PHE A 61 9.66 15.42 -3.95
N THR A 62 10.87 15.74 -4.37
CA THR A 62 11.38 17.13 -4.43
C THR A 62 10.54 18.07 -5.31
N PRO A 63 10.12 17.70 -6.54
CA PRO A 63 9.28 18.57 -7.36
C PRO A 63 7.94 18.90 -6.70
N ALA A 64 7.29 17.92 -6.09
CA ALA A 64 6.02 18.10 -5.38
C ALA A 64 6.19 19.02 -4.14
N PHE A 65 7.28 18.83 -3.39
CA PHE A 65 7.60 19.64 -2.21
C PHE A 65 7.84 21.12 -2.55
N HIS A 66 8.48 21.41 -3.70
CA HIS A 66 8.67 22.78 -4.16
C HIS A 66 7.41 23.37 -4.79
N TYR A 67 6.54 22.55 -5.37
CA TYR A 67 5.29 23.01 -5.97
C TYR A 67 4.27 23.41 -4.87
N ASP A 68 4.00 22.50 -3.92
CA ASP A 68 3.18 22.77 -2.73
C ASP A 68 3.70 21.92 -1.55
N THR A 69 4.37 22.61 -0.64
CA THR A 69 5.00 21.99 0.54
C THR A 69 3.99 21.32 1.46
N GLU A 70 2.83 21.94 1.70
CA GLU A 70 1.80 21.38 2.60
C GLU A 70 1.17 20.12 2.00
N ALA A 71 0.74 20.19 0.74
CA ALA A 71 0.17 19.04 0.05
C ALA A 71 1.19 17.89 -0.04
N ALA A 72 2.46 18.17 -0.37
CA ALA A 72 3.50 17.14 -0.41
C ALA A 72 3.75 16.49 0.97
N LEU A 73 3.71 17.26 2.07
CA LEU A 73 3.77 16.70 3.42
C LEU A 73 2.54 15.84 3.74
N LYS A 74 1.32 16.28 3.39
CA LYS A 74 0.11 15.47 3.57
C LYS A 74 0.20 14.14 2.80
N ILE A 75 0.67 14.16 1.56
CA ILE A 75 0.92 12.94 0.77
C ILE A 75 1.94 12.03 1.47
N LEU A 76 3.04 12.60 1.98
CA LEU A 76 4.06 11.85 2.71
C LEU A 76 3.49 11.18 3.96
N PHE A 77 2.70 11.90 4.77
CA PHE A 77 2.08 11.35 5.98
C PHE A 77 0.98 10.34 5.65
N TRP A 78 0.18 10.55 4.59
CA TRP A 78 -0.76 9.56 4.08
C TRP A 78 -0.07 8.27 3.66
N ALA A 79 1.03 8.37 2.92
CA ALA A 79 1.80 7.19 2.53
C ALA A 79 2.29 6.38 3.75
N ARG A 80 2.60 7.06 4.87
CA ARG A 80 3.03 6.43 6.13
C ARG A 80 1.90 5.92 6.99
N ASP A 81 0.75 6.56 6.97
CA ASP A 81 -0.33 6.29 7.91
C ASP A 81 -0.74 4.82 7.94
N ILE A 82 -0.59 4.20 9.11
CA ILE A 82 -0.88 2.79 9.35
C ILE A 82 -2.36 2.48 9.59
N ARG A 83 -3.20 3.52 9.72
CA ARG A 83 -4.64 3.40 10.01
C ARG A 83 -5.53 3.84 8.85
N GLY A 84 -5.25 4.99 8.25
CA GLY A 84 -6.05 5.57 7.17
C GLY A 84 -5.31 5.69 5.83
N GLY A 85 -4.05 5.29 5.78
CA GLY A 85 -3.20 5.40 4.58
C GLY A 85 -2.59 4.07 4.17
N GLN A 86 -1.34 4.14 3.65
CA GLN A 86 -0.69 3.01 2.98
C GLN A 86 0.36 2.27 3.82
N GLY A 87 0.71 2.77 5.01
CA GLY A 87 1.64 2.13 5.94
C GLY A 87 3.09 2.01 5.44
N GLU A 88 3.48 2.81 4.42
CA GLU A 88 4.80 2.76 3.84
C GLU A 88 5.85 3.34 4.79
N ARG A 89 6.90 2.58 5.06
CA ARG A 89 7.87 2.94 6.10
C ARG A 89 9.20 3.43 5.53
N LYS A 90 9.76 2.73 4.55
CA LYS A 90 11.08 3.04 4.02
C LYS A 90 11.06 4.42 3.37
N VAL A 91 10.13 4.65 2.45
CA VAL A 91 9.98 5.92 1.73
C VAL A 91 9.78 7.07 2.72
N PHE A 92 8.86 6.90 3.68
CA PHE A 92 8.62 7.90 4.72
C PHE A 92 9.89 8.28 5.49
N ARG A 93 10.65 7.30 5.99
CA ARG A 93 11.88 7.54 6.77
C ARG A 93 12.98 8.18 5.95
N THR A 94 13.13 7.78 4.69
CA THR A 94 14.08 8.41 3.76
C THR A 94 13.76 9.90 3.59
N ILE A 95 12.51 10.23 3.27
CA ILE A 95 12.10 11.63 3.08
C ILE A 95 12.16 12.42 4.39
N VAL A 96 11.71 11.87 5.52
CA VAL A 96 11.81 12.53 6.84
C VAL A 96 13.26 12.83 7.20
N SER A 97 14.18 11.90 6.96
CA SER A 97 15.62 12.13 7.17
C SER A 97 16.16 13.22 6.24
N HIS A 98 15.78 13.19 4.97
CA HIS A 98 16.17 14.23 4.00
C HIS A 98 15.66 15.62 4.41
N LEU A 99 14.39 15.74 4.78
CA LEU A 99 13.79 16.99 5.25
C LEU A 99 14.40 17.48 6.56
N ALA A 100 14.72 16.58 7.48
CA ALA A 100 15.35 16.94 8.75
C ALA A 100 16.75 17.53 8.58
N HIS A 101 17.48 17.15 7.51
CA HIS A 101 18.78 17.73 7.18
C HIS A 101 18.66 19.06 6.41
N ASN A 102 17.75 19.15 5.44
CA ASN A 102 17.74 20.23 4.47
C ASN A 102 16.62 21.27 4.73
N HIS A 103 15.55 20.89 5.43
CA HIS A 103 14.35 21.71 5.70
C HIS A 103 13.83 21.47 7.12
N SER A 104 14.74 21.53 8.11
CA SER A 104 14.43 21.20 9.51
C SER A 104 13.38 22.11 10.13
N ASP A 105 13.28 23.36 9.72
CA ASP A 105 12.28 24.35 10.13
C ASP A 105 10.87 23.90 9.72
N ILE A 106 10.71 23.41 8.49
CA ILE A 106 9.43 22.92 7.95
C ILE A 106 9.00 21.61 8.61
N LEU A 107 9.94 20.70 8.90
CA LEU A 107 9.62 19.41 9.51
C LEU A 107 9.42 19.48 11.04
N ARG A 108 10.01 20.47 11.72
CA ARG A 108 9.96 20.61 13.19
C ARG A 108 8.55 20.55 13.80
N PRO A 109 7.54 21.25 13.25
CA PRO A 109 6.15 21.15 13.75
C PRO A 109 5.58 19.75 13.67
N CYS A 110 6.02 18.95 12.71
CA CYS A 110 5.53 17.59 12.44
C CYS A 110 6.17 16.51 13.32
N VAL A 111 7.20 16.81 14.13
CA VAL A 111 7.92 15.80 14.93
C VAL A 111 6.96 15.00 15.83
N ARG A 112 6.01 15.68 16.49
CA ARG A 112 5.04 15.02 17.37
C ARG A 112 3.96 14.23 16.62
N LEU A 113 3.82 14.44 15.32
CA LEU A 113 2.89 13.71 14.47
C LEU A 113 3.46 12.36 13.97
N LEU A 114 4.78 12.16 14.02
CA LEU A 114 5.41 10.93 13.53
C LEU A 114 4.81 9.64 14.10
N PRO A 115 4.61 9.48 15.43
CA PRO A 115 3.98 8.28 15.98
C PRO A 115 2.45 8.26 15.84
N VAL A 116 1.80 9.39 15.53
CA VAL A 116 0.35 9.47 15.30
C VAL A 116 -0.03 8.74 14.00
N TYR A 117 0.72 8.97 12.93
CA TYR A 117 0.52 8.33 11.63
C TYR A 117 1.35 7.06 11.48
N GLY A 118 2.51 6.98 12.14
CA GLY A 118 3.43 5.87 12.07
C GLY A 118 3.60 5.12 13.38
N ARG A 119 4.85 5.03 13.80
CA ARG A 119 5.26 4.36 15.05
C ARG A 119 6.34 5.17 15.75
N TRP A 120 6.50 4.96 17.03
CA TRP A 120 7.53 5.64 17.82
C TRP A 120 8.96 5.42 17.31
N ASP A 121 9.25 4.31 16.64
CA ASP A 121 10.58 4.09 16.04
C ASP A 121 10.82 4.92 14.76
N ASP A 122 9.80 5.60 14.21
CA ASP A 122 9.97 6.58 13.12
C ASP A 122 10.64 7.86 13.65
N VAL A 123 10.45 8.22 14.92
CA VAL A 123 11.15 9.35 15.57
C VAL A 123 12.66 9.15 15.56
N LEU A 124 13.13 7.90 15.55
CA LEU A 124 14.56 7.58 15.52
C LEU A 124 15.24 7.97 14.19
N SER A 125 14.48 8.22 13.13
CA SER A 125 15.03 8.72 11.86
C SER A 125 15.51 10.18 11.93
N LEU A 126 15.16 10.90 13.00
CA LEU A 126 15.62 12.26 13.27
C LEU A 126 16.98 12.32 13.99
N PHE A 127 17.53 11.17 14.42
CA PHE A 127 18.84 11.14 15.05
C PHE A 127 19.93 11.43 14.02
N GLN A 128 20.98 12.14 14.44
CA GLN A 128 22.08 12.64 13.61
C GLN A 128 21.62 13.71 12.59
N THR A 129 20.47 14.36 12.82
CA THR A 129 19.96 15.49 12.05
C THR A 129 19.85 16.73 12.95
N PRO A 130 19.62 17.93 12.40
CA PRO A 130 19.34 19.14 13.20
C PRO A 130 18.11 19.01 14.13
N LEU A 131 17.25 18.00 13.96
CA LEU A 131 16.08 17.74 14.79
C LEU A 131 16.33 16.69 15.90
N GLU A 132 17.56 16.20 16.08
CA GLU A 132 17.87 15.22 17.14
C GLU A 132 17.45 15.70 18.54
N GLY A 133 17.68 16.99 18.86
CA GLY A 133 17.29 17.58 20.14
C GLY A 133 15.76 17.50 20.36
N ALA A 134 14.98 17.89 19.37
CA ALA A 134 13.52 17.83 19.44
C ALA A 134 12.99 16.38 19.56
N ALA A 135 13.64 15.43 18.89
CA ALA A 135 13.31 14.01 19.00
C ALA A 135 13.62 13.46 20.42
N LEU A 136 14.76 13.84 21.00
CA LEU A 136 15.14 13.45 22.35
C LEU A 136 14.19 14.01 23.40
N GLU A 137 13.84 15.30 23.32
CA GLU A 137 12.85 15.92 24.20
C GLU A 137 11.48 15.23 24.11
N PHE A 138 11.02 14.92 22.89
CA PHE A 138 9.74 14.27 22.70
C PHE A 138 9.72 12.83 23.28
N ILE A 139 10.82 12.08 23.14
CA ILE A 139 10.98 10.75 23.73
C ILE A 139 11.01 10.86 25.26
N ASP A 140 11.73 11.84 25.82
CA ASP A 140 11.79 12.09 27.27
C ASP A 140 10.40 12.44 27.81
N ASP A 141 9.67 13.34 27.18
CA ASP A 141 8.28 13.70 27.55
C ASP A 141 7.38 12.45 27.63
N ALA A 142 7.51 11.55 26.67
CA ALA A 142 6.73 10.31 26.64
C ALA A 142 7.12 9.35 27.78
N LEU A 143 8.42 9.14 28.00
CA LEU A 143 8.91 8.17 28.99
C LEU A 143 8.80 8.65 30.43
N THR A 144 8.72 9.98 30.65
CA THR A 144 8.61 10.59 31.98
C THR A 144 7.18 10.89 32.42
N GLY A 145 6.18 10.51 31.62
CA GLY A 145 4.76 10.60 31.96
C GLY A 145 4.13 11.96 31.68
N LYS A 146 4.75 12.80 30.85
CA LYS A 146 4.14 14.06 30.37
C LYS A 146 3.10 13.82 29.29
N LEU A 147 3.07 12.62 28.71
CA LEU A 147 2.07 12.16 27.73
C LEU A 147 1.18 11.08 28.36
N SER A 148 0.20 10.58 27.61
CA SER A 148 -0.70 9.52 28.07
C SER A 148 0.05 8.22 28.38
N SER A 149 -0.51 7.39 29.27
CA SER A 149 0.06 6.07 29.59
C SER A 149 0.15 5.13 28.39
N SER A 150 -0.75 5.26 27.42
CA SER A 150 -0.73 4.53 26.15
C SER A 150 0.46 4.94 25.28
N GLU A 151 0.71 6.23 25.14
CA GLU A 151 1.85 6.77 24.39
C GLU A 151 3.18 6.37 25.06
N ALA A 152 3.26 6.48 26.38
CA ALA A 152 4.42 6.04 27.15
C ALA A 152 4.74 4.56 26.92
N SER A 153 3.72 3.69 26.95
CA SER A 153 3.88 2.26 26.73
C SER A 153 4.34 1.96 25.30
N LEU A 154 3.74 2.60 24.30
CA LEU A 154 4.12 2.44 22.90
C LEU A 154 5.52 3.00 22.64
N CYS A 155 5.87 4.15 23.21
CA CYS A 155 7.23 4.70 23.15
C CYS A 155 8.24 3.70 23.73
N ALA A 156 8.03 3.23 24.94
CA ALA A 156 8.90 2.28 25.63
C ALA A 156 9.06 0.97 24.86
N LYS A 157 8.01 0.48 24.19
CA LYS A 157 8.07 -0.69 23.30
C LYS A 157 9.08 -0.51 22.19
N TRP A 158 9.06 0.65 21.50
CA TRP A 158 9.85 0.89 20.30
C TRP A 158 11.23 1.50 20.55
N MET A 159 11.49 2.01 21.75
CA MET A 159 12.83 2.55 22.07
C MET A 159 13.88 1.44 22.11
N PRO A 160 15.08 1.73 21.54
CA PRO A 160 16.18 0.75 21.47
C PRO A 160 16.71 0.39 22.85
N ARG A 161 17.13 -0.86 23.00
CA ARG A 161 17.83 -1.36 24.19
C ARG A 161 19.34 -1.24 24.00
N GLU A 162 20.10 -0.99 25.07
CA GLU A 162 21.56 -0.84 24.99
C GLU A 162 22.32 -2.10 24.52
N LYS A 163 21.67 -3.27 24.56
CA LYS A 163 22.21 -4.54 24.04
C LYS A 163 21.71 -4.87 22.61
N SER A 164 21.02 -3.96 21.94
CA SER A 164 20.53 -4.15 20.57
C SER A 164 21.51 -3.58 19.53
N ALA A 165 21.28 -3.88 18.26
CA ALA A 165 22.04 -3.28 17.14
C ALA A 165 21.99 -1.74 17.15
N LYS A 166 20.95 -1.13 17.76
CA LYS A 166 20.79 0.32 17.90
C LYS A 166 21.28 0.84 19.27
N SER A 167 22.29 0.21 19.87
CA SER A 167 22.83 0.57 21.21
C SER A 167 23.31 2.03 21.29
N VAL A 168 23.82 2.59 20.22
CA VAL A 168 24.26 4.00 20.15
C VAL A 168 23.09 4.94 20.41
N LEU A 169 21.93 4.70 19.76
CA LEU A 169 20.73 5.51 19.96
C LEU A 169 20.19 5.36 21.39
N ALA A 170 20.18 4.15 21.91
CA ALA A 170 19.79 3.89 23.32
C ALA A 170 20.63 4.70 24.30
N LYS A 171 21.96 4.75 24.09
CA LYS A 171 22.89 5.53 24.93
C LYS A 171 22.62 7.03 24.83
N LYS A 172 22.31 7.56 23.63
CA LYS A 172 21.97 8.98 23.44
C LYS A 172 20.68 9.33 24.21
N ILE A 173 19.61 8.53 24.06
CA ILE A 173 18.36 8.73 24.80
C ILE A 173 18.60 8.70 26.29
N ARG A 174 19.27 7.67 26.79
CA ARG A 174 19.61 7.54 28.21
C ARG A 174 20.42 8.72 28.75
N SER A 175 21.43 9.19 27.99
CA SER A 175 22.23 10.35 28.37
C SER A 175 21.43 11.63 28.46
N HIS A 176 20.52 11.85 27.50
CA HIS A 176 19.62 13.00 27.51
C HIS A 176 18.71 13.00 28.75
N MET A 177 18.16 11.84 29.09
CA MET A 177 17.34 11.65 30.31
C MET A 177 18.14 11.75 31.62
N GLY A 178 19.45 11.75 31.58
CA GLY A 178 20.29 11.81 32.78
C GLY A 178 20.23 10.57 33.68
N VAL A 179 19.80 9.40 33.18
CA VAL A 179 19.59 8.22 33.96
C VAL A 179 20.69 7.15 33.77
N SER A 180 20.86 6.24 34.74
CA SER A 180 21.80 5.13 34.60
C SER A 180 21.30 4.06 33.62
N SER A 181 22.18 3.21 33.09
CA SER A 181 21.83 2.07 32.20
C SER A 181 20.80 1.14 32.85
N VAL A 182 20.94 0.89 34.17
CA VAL A 182 19.99 0.05 34.90
C VAL A 182 18.62 0.73 35.02
N ALA A 183 18.60 2.02 35.32
CA ALA A 183 17.35 2.81 35.42
C ALA A 183 16.63 2.87 34.10
N TYR A 184 17.33 3.16 32.97
CA TYR A 184 16.76 3.17 31.63
C TYR A 184 16.12 1.82 31.27
N ARG A 185 16.84 0.71 31.49
CA ARG A 185 16.31 -0.62 31.22
C ARG A 185 15.06 -0.93 32.07
N LYS A 186 15.08 -0.62 33.38
CA LYS A 186 13.93 -0.81 34.25
C LYS A 186 12.73 0.03 33.82
N LEU A 187 12.95 1.32 33.46
CA LEU A 187 11.92 2.22 32.98
C LEU A 187 11.24 1.66 31.73
N LEU A 188 12.02 1.30 30.71
CA LEU A 188 11.43 0.73 29.49
C LEU A 188 10.68 -0.58 29.74
N SER A 189 11.15 -1.43 30.66
CA SER A 189 10.47 -2.68 30.97
C SER A 189 9.20 -2.47 31.80
N SER A 190 9.15 -1.50 32.70
CA SER A 190 7.97 -1.22 33.53
C SER A 190 6.85 -0.55 32.70
N LEU A 191 7.21 0.26 31.69
CA LEU A 191 6.24 0.92 30.82
C LEU A 191 5.72 0.00 29.70
N SER A 192 6.57 -0.92 29.20
CA SER A 192 6.20 -1.81 28.07
C SER A 192 5.25 -2.91 28.54
N LYS A 193 3.96 -2.67 28.42
CA LYS A 193 2.91 -3.69 28.63
C LYS A 193 2.55 -4.30 27.27
N THR A 194 3.26 -5.33 26.87
CA THR A 194 3.08 -5.96 25.54
C THR A 194 3.12 -7.48 25.68
N VAL A 195 2.54 -8.17 24.70
CA VAL A 195 2.55 -9.64 24.61
C VAL A 195 3.98 -10.18 24.69
N GLU A 196 4.94 -9.49 24.06
CA GLU A 196 6.35 -9.88 24.12
C GLU A 196 6.93 -9.81 25.54
N SER A 197 6.44 -8.90 26.38
CA SER A 197 6.87 -8.80 27.79
C SER A 197 6.37 -10.00 28.58
N ASP A 198 5.13 -10.43 28.38
CA ASP A 198 4.56 -11.63 29.02
C ASP A 198 5.28 -12.90 28.57
N MET A 199 5.52 -13.03 27.24
CA MET A 199 6.30 -14.14 26.68
C MET A 199 7.71 -14.22 27.29
N CYS A 200 8.44 -13.09 27.40
CA CYS A 200 9.80 -13.03 27.97
C CYS A 200 9.85 -13.31 29.46
N SER A 201 8.78 -13.00 30.17
CA SER A 201 8.68 -13.31 31.64
C SER A 201 8.18 -14.74 31.92
N GLY A 202 7.80 -15.49 30.88
CA GLY A 202 7.22 -16.81 31.02
C GLY A 202 5.74 -16.80 31.47
N ASN A 203 5.10 -15.65 31.48
CA ASN A 203 3.69 -15.48 31.85
C ASN A 203 2.76 -15.83 30.67
N TRP A 204 2.87 -17.04 30.14
CA TRP A 204 2.07 -17.50 29.01
C TRP A 204 0.57 -17.55 29.28
N ASP A 205 0.21 -17.94 30.53
CA ASP A 205 -1.18 -18.04 30.96
C ASP A 205 -1.86 -16.69 31.19
N GLY A 206 -1.08 -15.64 31.37
CA GLY A 206 -1.58 -14.26 31.45
C GLY A 206 -1.91 -13.63 30.09
N ILE A 207 -1.55 -14.28 28.97
CA ILE A 207 -1.82 -13.74 27.62
C ILE A 207 -3.28 -14.02 27.24
N GLU A 208 -4.07 -12.94 27.07
CA GLU A 208 -5.43 -13.02 26.54
C GLU A 208 -5.39 -12.95 25.01
N TYR A 209 -5.64 -14.08 24.33
CA TYR A 209 -5.47 -14.21 22.87
C TYR A 209 -6.38 -13.26 22.08
N SER A 210 -7.59 -12.99 22.53
CA SER A 210 -8.52 -12.05 21.89
C SER A 210 -8.01 -10.60 21.91
N HIS A 211 -7.08 -10.26 22.80
CA HIS A 211 -6.45 -8.94 22.90
C HIS A 211 -5.09 -8.85 22.20
N VAL A 212 -4.56 -9.97 21.71
CA VAL A 212 -3.28 -9.97 21.00
C VAL A 212 -3.41 -9.16 19.71
N PRO A 213 -2.50 -8.18 19.46
CA PRO A 213 -2.52 -7.42 18.21
C PRO A 213 -2.35 -8.34 16.99
N SER A 214 -3.03 -8.01 15.90
CA SER A 214 -3.11 -8.82 14.68
C SER A 214 -1.77 -9.33 14.16
N VAL A 215 -0.78 -8.42 14.06
CA VAL A 215 0.58 -8.78 13.59
C VAL A 215 1.30 -9.68 14.58
N ALA A 216 1.11 -9.44 15.88
CA ALA A 216 1.68 -10.29 16.93
C ALA A 216 1.05 -11.69 16.93
N MET A 217 -0.26 -11.80 16.69
CA MET A 217 -0.95 -13.07 16.53
C MET A 217 -0.31 -13.90 15.39
N ASN A 218 -0.15 -13.30 14.21
CA ASN A 218 0.46 -13.98 13.05
C ASN A 218 1.93 -14.39 13.31
N LEU A 219 2.66 -13.60 14.10
CA LEU A 219 4.07 -13.84 14.39
C LEU A 219 4.27 -14.91 15.47
N TYR A 220 3.41 -14.94 16.49
CA TYR A 220 3.63 -15.72 17.71
C TYR A 220 2.72 -16.94 17.88
N LYS A 221 1.76 -17.19 16.99
CA LYS A 221 0.83 -18.33 17.07
C LYS A 221 1.52 -19.68 17.34
N LYS A 222 2.64 -19.96 16.67
CA LYS A 222 3.43 -21.19 16.91
C LYS A 222 4.08 -21.24 18.31
N ALA A 223 4.39 -20.07 18.89
CA ALA A 223 4.89 -20.00 20.25
C ALA A 223 3.75 -20.23 21.26
N PHE A 224 2.56 -19.67 21.00
CA PHE A 224 1.37 -19.91 21.83
C PHE A 224 0.99 -21.39 21.85
N ALA A 225 0.91 -22.03 20.69
CA ALA A 225 0.64 -23.47 20.57
C ALA A 225 1.67 -24.33 21.33
N ARG A 226 2.95 -23.93 21.33
CA ARG A 226 4.02 -24.67 22.01
C ARG A 226 4.00 -24.51 23.53
N HIS A 227 3.74 -23.30 24.04
CA HIS A 227 3.90 -22.98 25.46
C HIS A 227 2.62 -23.09 26.26
N SER A 228 1.45 -23.05 25.63
CA SER A 228 0.13 -23.19 26.25
C SER A 228 -0.83 -23.94 25.35
N PRO A 229 -0.56 -25.21 24.99
CA PRO A 229 -1.30 -25.97 23.98
C PRO A 229 -2.80 -26.07 24.31
N GLU A 230 -3.17 -26.42 25.53
CA GLU A 230 -4.56 -26.59 25.95
C GLU A 230 -5.38 -25.27 25.79
N ARG A 231 -4.79 -24.15 26.20
CA ARG A 231 -5.42 -22.83 26.04
C ARG A 231 -5.48 -22.40 24.58
N TRP A 232 -4.46 -22.75 23.78
CA TRP A 232 -4.44 -22.49 22.36
C TRP A 232 -5.56 -23.26 21.64
N ASP A 233 -5.70 -24.55 21.92
CA ASP A 233 -6.77 -25.39 21.34
C ASP A 233 -8.17 -24.91 21.75
N SER A 234 -8.36 -24.51 23.02
CA SER A 234 -9.60 -23.88 23.47
C SER A 234 -9.90 -22.59 22.71
N TYR A 235 -8.89 -21.71 22.51
CA TYR A 235 -9.06 -20.48 21.74
C TYR A 235 -9.45 -20.74 20.27
N LEU A 236 -8.84 -21.74 19.62
CA LEU A 236 -9.20 -22.12 18.24
C LEU A 236 -10.65 -22.66 18.16
N SER A 237 -11.07 -23.43 19.16
CA SER A 237 -12.45 -23.89 19.28
C SER A 237 -13.43 -22.73 19.47
N ASP A 238 -13.08 -21.77 20.31
CA ASP A 238 -13.87 -20.55 20.55
C ASP A 238 -13.93 -19.64 19.32
N LEU A 239 -12.84 -19.56 18.53
CA LEU A 239 -12.85 -18.87 17.23
C LEU A 239 -13.79 -19.54 16.24
N THR A 240 -13.81 -20.88 16.22
CA THR A 240 -14.67 -21.66 15.32
C THR A 240 -16.14 -21.47 15.67
N SER A 241 -16.48 -21.49 16.96
CA SER A 241 -17.86 -21.27 17.45
C SER A 241 -18.31 -19.80 17.40
N GLY A 242 -17.38 -18.85 17.18
CA GLY A 242 -17.66 -17.42 17.21
C GLY A 242 -17.71 -16.79 18.60
N SER A 243 -17.36 -17.55 19.66
CA SER A 243 -17.29 -17.05 21.02
C SER A 243 -16.03 -16.24 21.32
N ALA A 244 -14.95 -16.43 20.56
CA ALA A 244 -13.75 -15.59 20.58
C ALA A 244 -13.61 -14.74 19.31
N LYS A 245 -12.75 -13.73 19.37
CA LYS A 245 -12.43 -12.83 18.24
C LYS A 245 -10.94 -12.77 18.00
N VAL A 246 -10.56 -12.48 16.76
CA VAL A 246 -9.20 -12.14 16.37
C VAL A 246 -9.15 -10.71 15.85
N ASN A 247 -8.10 -9.98 16.22
CA ASN A 247 -7.91 -8.61 15.74
C ASN A 247 -7.42 -8.60 14.29
N ALA A 248 -8.03 -7.77 13.44
CA ALA A 248 -7.61 -7.60 12.05
C ALA A 248 -7.70 -6.15 11.55
N SER A 249 -8.22 -5.21 12.33
CA SER A 249 -8.54 -3.84 11.91
C SER A 249 -7.38 -3.03 11.32
N VAL A 250 -6.14 -3.43 11.57
CA VAL A 250 -4.92 -2.78 11.05
C VAL A 250 -4.12 -3.67 10.10
N LEU A 251 -4.67 -4.83 9.71
CA LEU A 251 -4.05 -5.70 8.71
C LEU A 251 -4.45 -5.27 7.31
N TYR A 252 -3.51 -5.41 6.40
CA TYR A 252 -3.80 -5.36 4.97
C TYR A 252 -4.13 -6.76 4.43
N PRO A 253 -4.94 -6.88 3.38
CA PRO A 253 -5.31 -8.18 2.80
C PRO A 253 -4.12 -9.11 2.56
N TYR A 254 -3.01 -8.61 2.00
CA TYR A 254 -1.81 -9.42 1.75
C TYR A 254 -1.17 -9.99 3.02
N GLN A 255 -1.28 -9.29 4.15
CA GLN A 255 -0.73 -9.78 5.44
C GLN A 255 -1.52 -10.97 5.98
N VAL A 256 -2.81 -11.01 5.68
CA VAL A 256 -3.68 -12.12 6.08
C VAL A 256 -3.40 -13.36 5.22
N ILE A 257 -3.34 -13.20 3.88
CA ILE A 257 -3.14 -14.34 2.98
C ILE A 257 -1.70 -14.87 2.92
N LYS A 258 -0.73 -14.14 3.48
CA LYS A 258 0.70 -14.47 3.38
C LYS A 258 1.03 -15.91 3.82
N SER A 259 0.42 -16.40 4.90
CA SER A 259 0.62 -17.78 5.36
C SER A 259 -0.02 -18.79 4.41
N LEU A 260 -1.11 -18.42 3.75
CA LEU A 260 -1.85 -19.26 2.80
C LEU A 260 -1.19 -19.35 1.41
N MET A 261 -0.26 -18.43 1.11
CA MET A 261 0.52 -18.43 -0.13
C MET A 261 1.61 -19.50 -0.15
N ASN A 262 2.01 -20.01 1.03
CA ASN A 262 2.99 -21.09 1.17
C ASN A 262 2.37 -22.45 0.86
N TYR A 263 3.23 -23.45 0.61
CA TYR A 263 2.77 -24.82 0.46
C TYR A 263 2.44 -25.43 1.83
N GLY A 264 1.24 -26.03 1.95
CA GLY A 264 0.83 -26.81 3.10
C GLY A 264 0.70 -26.00 4.41
N PRO A 265 -0.10 -24.92 4.47
CA PRO A 265 -0.38 -24.24 5.73
C PRO A 265 -1.09 -25.19 6.70
N GLU A 266 -0.76 -25.07 7.98
CA GLU A 266 -1.40 -25.85 9.05
C GLU A 266 -2.87 -25.41 9.23
N GLU A 267 -3.74 -26.25 9.80
CA GLU A 267 -5.17 -25.97 9.93
C GLU A 267 -5.45 -24.75 10.83
N ASP A 268 -4.67 -24.56 11.89
CA ASP A 268 -4.74 -23.37 12.74
C ASP A 268 -4.37 -22.08 11.96
N GLU A 269 -3.40 -22.17 11.04
CA GLU A 269 -3.03 -21.05 10.17
C GLU A 269 -4.16 -20.66 9.21
N LYS A 270 -4.85 -21.65 8.65
CA LYS A 270 -6.03 -21.43 7.79
C LYS A 270 -7.17 -20.79 8.58
N LEU A 271 -7.49 -21.35 9.76
CA LEU A 271 -8.56 -20.85 10.62
C LEU A 271 -8.31 -19.38 11.06
N ILE A 272 -7.10 -19.08 11.54
CA ILE A 272 -6.75 -17.72 11.97
C ILE A 272 -6.84 -16.74 10.79
N ALA A 273 -6.31 -17.13 9.62
CA ALA A 273 -6.36 -16.30 8.43
C ALA A 273 -7.81 -16.05 7.97
N GLU A 274 -8.67 -17.08 7.99
CA GLU A 274 -10.10 -16.95 7.67
C GLU A 274 -10.79 -15.95 8.61
N LYS A 275 -10.59 -16.09 9.93
CA LYS A 275 -11.18 -15.21 10.92
C LYS A 275 -10.62 -13.78 10.86
N GLN A 276 -9.34 -13.61 10.55
CA GLN A 276 -8.77 -12.29 10.28
C GLN A 276 -9.35 -11.66 9.01
N TRP A 277 -9.58 -12.44 7.96
CA TRP A 277 -10.18 -12.00 6.70
C TRP A 277 -11.62 -11.54 6.87
N GLU A 278 -12.43 -12.31 7.60
CA GLU A 278 -13.80 -11.95 7.98
C GLU A 278 -13.83 -10.63 8.77
N ALA A 279 -12.85 -10.43 9.67
CA ALA A 279 -12.75 -9.26 10.53
C ALA A 279 -12.12 -8.01 9.87
N LEU A 280 -11.63 -8.12 8.61
CA LEU A 280 -11.15 -6.95 7.87
C LEU A 280 -12.28 -5.95 7.63
N PRO A 281 -12.03 -4.64 7.73
CA PRO A 281 -13.01 -3.62 7.36
C PRO A 281 -13.54 -3.84 5.93
N ASN A 282 -14.83 -3.63 5.73
CA ASN A 282 -15.42 -3.67 4.38
C ASN A 282 -15.51 -2.24 3.83
N TYR A 283 -14.55 -1.87 2.99
CA TYR A 283 -14.48 -0.55 2.34
C TYR A 283 -15.36 -0.43 1.09
N LEU A 284 -16.06 -1.52 0.69
CA LEU A 284 -17.01 -1.54 -0.42
C LEU A 284 -18.48 -1.54 0.05
N MET A 285 -18.70 -1.35 1.35
CA MET A 285 -20.06 -1.25 1.89
C MET A 285 -20.76 -0.01 1.30
N ASN A 286 -21.96 -0.20 0.75
CA ASN A 286 -22.73 0.83 0.05
C ASN A 286 -22.10 1.33 -1.27
N ASN A 287 -21.23 0.53 -1.89
CA ASN A 287 -20.65 0.83 -3.19
C ASN A 287 -21.74 1.05 -4.26
N PRO A 288 -21.77 2.24 -4.93
CA PRO A 288 -22.75 2.52 -5.98
C PRO A 288 -22.32 2.03 -7.37
N TYR A 289 -21.07 1.56 -7.50
CA TYR A 289 -20.48 1.19 -8.79
C TYR A 289 -20.58 -0.32 -9.03
N ARG A 290 -20.71 -0.69 -10.30
CA ARG A 290 -20.54 -2.06 -10.80
C ARG A 290 -19.06 -2.26 -11.11
N ILE A 291 -18.30 -2.63 -10.06
CA ILE A 291 -16.84 -2.73 -10.12
C ILE A 291 -16.42 -4.07 -10.73
N LEU A 292 -15.47 -4.03 -11.66
CA LEU A 292 -14.79 -5.22 -12.17
C LEU A 292 -13.28 -5.06 -11.94
N PRO A 293 -12.65 -5.82 -11.02
CA PRO A 293 -11.22 -5.78 -10.81
C PRO A 293 -10.46 -6.52 -11.92
N VAL A 294 -9.37 -5.92 -12.36
CA VAL A 294 -8.37 -6.49 -13.26
C VAL A 294 -7.12 -6.76 -12.44
N VAL A 295 -6.74 -8.03 -12.32
CA VAL A 295 -5.68 -8.50 -11.42
C VAL A 295 -4.45 -8.87 -12.23
N ASP A 296 -3.37 -8.14 -12.03
CA ASP A 296 -2.08 -8.40 -12.65
C ASP A 296 -1.25 -9.37 -11.81
N VAL A 297 -0.81 -10.44 -12.45
CA VAL A 297 0.13 -11.42 -11.89
C VAL A 297 1.22 -11.79 -12.90
N SER A 298 1.52 -10.89 -13.82
CA SER A 298 2.63 -11.01 -14.77
C SER A 298 3.97 -11.29 -14.07
N GLY A 299 4.96 -11.71 -14.83
CA GLY A 299 6.29 -12.03 -14.29
C GLY A 299 6.96 -10.84 -13.60
N SER A 300 6.70 -9.61 -14.05
CA SER A 300 7.17 -8.36 -13.44
C SER A 300 6.68 -8.19 -11.99
N MET A 301 5.48 -8.68 -11.67
CA MET A 301 4.89 -8.65 -10.33
C MET A 301 5.53 -9.66 -9.37
N SER A 302 6.35 -10.59 -9.85
CA SER A 302 6.99 -11.62 -9.02
C SER A 302 8.14 -11.07 -8.18
N GLY A 303 8.33 -11.63 -6.97
CA GLY A 303 9.33 -11.17 -6.00
C GLY A 303 10.79 -11.35 -6.42
N SER A 304 11.09 -12.01 -7.56
CA SER A 304 12.46 -12.26 -8.03
C SER A 304 13.24 -10.97 -8.34
N HIS A 305 12.55 -9.91 -8.72
CA HIS A 305 13.11 -8.58 -8.99
C HIS A 305 13.20 -7.68 -7.75
N PHE A 306 12.52 -8.06 -6.65
CA PHE A 306 12.45 -7.27 -5.42
C PHE A 306 13.34 -7.88 -4.34
N ARG A 307 14.54 -7.32 -4.15
CA ARG A 307 15.45 -7.67 -3.03
C ARG A 307 14.99 -7.05 -1.70
N THR A 308 13.70 -7.01 -1.43
CA THR A 308 13.15 -6.34 -0.25
C THR A 308 12.52 -7.31 0.73
N THR A 309 12.48 -6.94 2.00
CA THR A 309 11.78 -7.66 3.07
C THR A 309 10.25 -7.46 3.04
N GLY A 310 9.73 -6.78 2.01
CA GLY A 310 8.29 -6.51 1.80
C GLY A 310 7.56 -7.66 1.09
N PRO A 311 6.22 -7.54 0.92
CA PRO A 311 5.46 -8.45 0.07
C PRO A 311 5.85 -8.27 -1.40
N ALA A 312 5.72 -9.33 -2.19
CA ALA A 312 5.77 -9.20 -3.64
C ALA A 312 4.53 -8.41 -4.12
N PRO A 313 4.63 -7.58 -5.16
CA PRO A 313 3.47 -6.92 -5.75
C PRO A 313 2.36 -7.89 -6.13
N MET A 314 2.72 -9.10 -6.60
CA MET A 314 1.79 -10.20 -6.88
C MET A 314 0.96 -10.59 -5.64
N ASP A 315 1.58 -10.71 -4.46
CA ASP A 315 0.84 -11.04 -3.23
C ASP A 315 -0.21 -9.97 -2.91
N VAL A 316 0.13 -8.71 -3.19
CA VAL A 316 -0.77 -7.58 -2.99
C VAL A 316 -1.89 -7.58 -4.03
N SER A 317 -1.57 -7.75 -5.32
CA SER A 317 -2.55 -7.82 -6.42
C SER A 317 -3.57 -8.93 -6.19
N VAL A 318 -3.09 -10.14 -5.91
CA VAL A 318 -3.94 -11.31 -5.59
C VAL A 318 -4.85 -11.03 -4.39
N SER A 319 -4.29 -10.50 -3.30
CA SER A 319 -5.08 -10.25 -2.08
C SER A 319 -6.14 -9.17 -2.26
N LEU A 320 -5.80 -8.09 -2.96
CA LEU A 320 -6.75 -7.02 -3.28
C LEU A 320 -7.81 -7.50 -4.28
N GLY A 321 -7.42 -8.31 -5.28
CA GLY A 321 -8.34 -8.91 -6.23
C GLY A 321 -9.40 -9.77 -5.53
N ILE A 322 -9.00 -10.66 -4.62
CA ILE A 322 -9.93 -11.47 -3.80
C ILE A 322 -10.79 -10.54 -2.91
N TYR A 323 -10.17 -9.58 -2.23
CA TYR A 323 -10.85 -8.66 -1.33
C TYR A 323 -11.95 -7.87 -2.04
N ILE A 324 -11.65 -7.32 -3.22
CA ILE A 324 -12.57 -6.51 -4.01
C ILE A 324 -13.68 -7.41 -4.60
N ALA A 325 -13.33 -8.50 -5.26
CA ALA A 325 -14.31 -9.41 -5.88
C ALA A 325 -15.31 -9.95 -4.86
N GLU A 326 -14.85 -10.41 -3.69
CA GLU A 326 -15.69 -11.00 -2.66
C GLU A 326 -16.63 -9.99 -1.98
N ARG A 327 -16.13 -8.75 -1.73
CA ARG A 327 -16.89 -7.70 -1.05
C ARG A 327 -17.69 -6.81 -2.01
N ASN A 328 -17.52 -7.03 -3.31
CA ASN A 328 -18.27 -6.32 -4.34
C ASN A 328 -19.77 -6.64 -4.26
N ASN A 329 -20.58 -5.74 -4.81
CA ASN A 329 -22.02 -5.89 -4.92
C ASN A 329 -22.45 -6.06 -6.39
N GLY A 330 -23.68 -6.53 -6.61
CA GLY A 330 -24.29 -6.60 -7.93
C GLY A 330 -23.74 -7.73 -8.82
N PRO A 331 -23.87 -7.61 -10.15
CA PRO A 331 -23.61 -8.71 -11.09
C PRO A 331 -22.16 -9.15 -11.17
N PHE A 332 -21.21 -8.29 -10.81
CA PHE A 332 -19.77 -8.60 -10.85
C PHE A 332 -19.21 -9.10 -9.51
N LYS A 333 -20.07 -9.40 -8.54
CA LYS A 333 -19.63 -10.04 -7.29
C LYS A 333 -18.97 -11.38 -7.59
N ASP A 334 -17.85 -11.64 -6.91
CA ASP A 334 -16.99 -12.82 -7.08
C ASP A 334 -16.37 -12.95 -8.49
N HIS A 335 -16.33 -11.88 -9.29
CA HIS A 335 -15.70 -11.90 -10.60
C HIS A 335 -14.48 -10.97 -10.68
N PHE A 336 -13.52 -11.36 -11.49
CA PHE A 336 -12.32 -10.60 -11.82
C PHE A 336 -11.83 -10.93 -13.23
N LEU A 337 -11.08 -10.02 -13.83
CA LEU A 337 -10.36 -10.26 -15.08
C LEU A 337 -8.88 -10.52 -14.78
N THR A 338 -8.27 -11.41 -15.53
CA THR A 338 -6.82 -11.58 -15.56
C THR A 338 -6.22 -10.69 -16.65
N PHE A 339 -5.07 -10.07 -16.36
CA PHE A 339 -4.24 -9.47 -17.40
C PHE A 339 -3.52 -10.57 -18.18
N SER A 340 -3.73 -10.59 -19.49
CA SER A 340 -2.97 -11.45 -20.40
C SER A 340 -3.17 -10.99 -21.85
N GLY A 341 -2.41 -11.51 -22.81
CA GLY A 341 -2.68 -11.31 -24.25
C GLY A 341 -4.03 -11.91 -24.70
N ALA A 342 -4.65 -12.76 -23.87
CA ALA A 342 -6.01 -13.28 -24.03
C ALA A 342 -6.73 -13.19 -22.69
N PRO A 343 -7.18 -11.99 -22.26
CA PRO A 343 -7.84 -11.79 -20.98
C PRO A 343 -9.07 -12.66 -20.83
N THR A 344 -9.31 -13.18 -19.63
CA THR A 344 -10.48 -14.02 -19.36
C THR A 344 -11.21 -13.56 -18.12
N LEU A 345 -12.55 -13.52 -18.20
CA LEU A 345 -13.38 -13.32 -17.03
C LEU A 345 -13.38 -14.59 -16.19
N GLN A 346 -12.94 -14.45 -14.95
CA GLN A 346 -12.85 -15.52 -13.97
C GLN A 346 -13.87 -15.29 -12.87
N ARG A 347 -14.43 -16.40 -12.35
CA ARG A 347 -15.23 -16.36 -11.12
C ARG A 347 -14.38 -16.90 -9.98
N LEU A 348 -14.33 -16.16 -8.87
CA LEU A 348 -13.67 -16.59 -7.64
C LEU A 348 -14.35 -17.86 -7.09
N LYS A 349 -13.59 -18.94 -6.94
CA LYS A 349 -14.09 -20.24 -6.47
C LYS A 349 -13.37 -20.63 -5.18
N GLY A 350 -14.11 -21.27 -4.28
CA GLY A 350 -13.62 -21.78 -3.01
C GLY A 350 -14.61 -21.54 -1.88
N GLU A 351 -14.69 -22.49 -0.95
CA GLU A 351 -15.58 -22.42 0.21
C GLU A 351 -14.99 -21.55 1.32
N ASN A 352 -13.65 -21.48 1.40
CA ASN A 352 -12.89 -20.73 2.38
C ASN A 352 -11.79 -19.88 1.72
N LEU A 353 -11.15 -19.02 2.49
CA LEU A 353 -10.09 -18.12 2.00
C LEU A 353 -8.91 -18.87 1.37
N PHE A 354 -8.51 -20.00 1.95
CA PHE A 354 -7.41 -20.80 1.42
C PHE A 354 -7.72 -21.31 0.00
N ASP A 355 -8.93 -21.84 -0.21
CA ASP A 355 -9.35 -22.33 -1.53
C ASP A 355 -9.39 -21.19 -2.56
N LYS A 356 -9.89 -20.01 -2.18
CA LYS A 356 -9.93 -18.81 -3.04
C LYS A 356 -8.52 -18.37 -3.44
N VAL A 357 -7.58 -18.33 -2.48
CA VAL A 357 -6.17 -18.02 -2.74
C VAL A 357 -5.55 -19.04 -3.69
N GLN A 358 -5.78 -20.33 -3.47
CA GLN A 358 -5.25 -21.40 -4.33
C GLN A 358 -5.88 -21.38 -5.73
N HIS A 359 -7.19 -21.07 -5.82
CA HIS A 359 -7.87 -20.92 -7.10
C HIS A 359 -7.24 -19.78 -7.91
N LEU A 360 -7.09 -18.60 -7.31
CA LEU A 360 -6.52 -17.44 -7.97
C LEU A 360 -5.05 -17.66 -8.36
N LYS A 361 -4.26 -18.33 -7.53
CA LYS A 361 -2.87 -18.70 -7.85
C LYS A 361 -2.74 -19.69 -9.04
N ARG A 362 -3.77 -20.47 -9.32
CA ARG A 362 -3.79 -21.46 -10.42
C ARG A 362 -4.54 -20.95 -11.65
N ALA A 363 -5.13 -19.77 -11.60
CA ALA A 363 -5.74 -19.16 -12.78
C ALA A 363 -4.71 -19.10 -13.92
N ASP A 364 -5.18 -19.11 -15.16
CA ASP A 364 -4.28 -19.04 -16.31
C ASP A 364 -3.72 -17.62 -16.43
N TRP A 365 -2.47 -17.48 -16.02
CA TRP A 365 -1.74 -16.23 -15.99
C TRP A 365 -0.92 -16.12 -17.27
N GLY A 366 -1.47 -15.45 -18.29
CA GLY A 366 -0.67 -15.02 -19.44
C GLY A 366 0.49 -14.13 -18.95
N MET A 367 1.64 -14.23 -19.61
CA MET A 367 2.85 -13.46 -19.22
C MET A 367 2.78 -11.99 -19.65
N ASN A 368 1.71 -11.57 -20.31
CA ASN A 368 1.55 -10.27 -20.96
C ASN A 368 0.57 -9.37 -20.18
N THR A 369 0.80 -8.04 -20.25
CA THR A 369 0.00 -7.02 -19.57
C THR A 369 -0.71 -6.13 -20.60
N ASP A 370 -1.59 -6.74 -21.43
CA ASP A 370 -2.29 -6.04 -22.53
C ASP A 370 -3.57 -5.36 -22.02
N ILE A 371 -3.48 -4.06 -21.78
CA ILE A 371 -4.62 -3.25 -21.33
C ILE A 371 -5.67 -3.10 -22.44
N GLU A 372 -5.28 -2.93 -23.71
CA GLU A 372 -6.22 -2.81 -24.82
C GLU A 372 -7.00 -4.12 -25.03
N ALA A 373 -6.34 -5.28 -24.94
CA ALA A 373 -7.02 -6.57 -25.05
C ALA A 373 -8.09 -6.74 -23.97
N THR A 374 -7.82 -6.24 -22.74
CA THR A 374 -8.76 -6.30 -21.63
C THR A 374 -10.04 -5.49 -21.92
N PHE A 375 -9.91 -4.25 -22.38
CA PHE A 375 -11.06 -3.41 -22.74
C PHE A 375 -11.76 -3.89 -24.01
N ASN A 376 -11.01 -4.39 -24.99
CA ASN A 376 -11.56 -4.99 -26.22
C ASN A 376 -12.40 -6.25 -25.90
N LEU A 377 -12.01 -7.08 -24.93
CA LEU A 377 -12.80 -8.22 -24.47
C LEU A 377 -14.17 -7.77 -23.97
N ILE A 378 -14.20 -6.77 -23.08
CA ILE A 378 -15.45 -6.25 -22.50
C ILE A 378 -16.34 -5.67 -23.63
N LEU A 379 -15.77 -4.82 -24.49
CA LEU A 379 -16.49 -4.15 -25.55
C LEU A 379 -17.02 -5.13 -26.61
N SER A 380 -16.20 -6.09 -27.05
CA SER A 380 -16.61 -7.08 -28.05
C SER A 380 -17.73 -7.99 -27.54
N GLN A 381 -17.70 -8.38 -26.27
CA GLN A 381 -18.79 -9.15 -25.66
C GLN A 381 -20.08 -8.30 -25.56
N ALA A 382 -19.96 -7.03 -25.20
CA ALA A 382 -21.09 -6.11 -25.14
C ALA A 382 -21.74 -5.96 -26.52
N MET A 383 -20.95 -5.69 -27.56
CA MET A 383 -21.45 -5.54 -28.94
C MET A 383 -22.08 -6.83 -29.49
N SER A 384 -21.38 -7.97 -29.33
CA SER A 384 -21.82 -9.26 -29.90
C SER A 384 -23.13 -9.77 -29.29
N ASN A 385 -23.40 -9.39 -28.04
CA ASN A 385 -24.59 -9.82 -27.30
C ASN A 385 -25.62 -8.71 -27.08
N ASN A 386 -25.40 -7.53 -27.65
CA ASN A 386 -26.24 -6.34 -27.48
C ASN A 386 -26.54 -6.04 -25.99
N ILE A 387 -25.47 -6.06 -25.17
CA ILE A 387 -25.58 -5.82 -23.73
C ILE A 387 -25.94 -4.34 -23.47
N MET A 388 -26.92 -4.14 -22.61
CA MET A 388 -27.35 -2.80 -22.22
C MET A 388 -26.31 -2.11 -21.31
N GLU A 389 -26.22 -0.79 -21.39
CA GLU A 389 -25.28 0.02 -20.59
C GLU A 389 -25.41 -0.23 -19.08
N GLU A 390 -26.61 -0.49 -18.60
CA GLU A 390 -26.93 -0.80 -17.19
C GLU A 390 -26.38 -2.13 -16.70
N ASP A 391 -26.05 -3.05 -17.60
CA ASP A 391 -25.46 -4.36 -17.29
C ASP A 391 -23.93 -4.37 -17.47
N MET A 392 -23.36 -3.27 -18.03
CA MET A 392 -21.92 -3.12 -18.17
C MET A 392 -21.25 -2.75 -16.84
N PRO A 393 -19.97 -3.12 -16.62
CA PRO A 393 -19.20 -2.53 -15.54
C PRO A 393 -19.08 -1.02 -15.76
N ASN A 394 -19.27 -0.23 -14.71
CA ASN A 394 -19.09 1.22 -14.78
C ASN A 394 -17.83 1.71 -14.03
N MET A 395 -17.07 0.78 -13.45
CA MET A 395 -15.76 1.02 -12.87
C MET A 395 -14.85 -0.19 -13.03
N ILE A 396 -13.66 0.02 -13.56
CA ILE A 396 -12.59 -0.97 -13.70
C ILE A 396 -11.46 -0.60 -12.72
N LEU A 397 -11.07 -1.53 -11.84
CA LEU A 397 -9.93 -1.36 -10.94
C LEU A 397 -8.74 -2.17 -11.44
N ILE A 398 -7.69 -1.52 -11.92
CA ILE A 398 -6.49 -2.16 -12.49
C ILE A 398 -5.42 -2.24 -11.38
N LEU A 399 -5.12 -3.45 -10.91
CA LEU A 399 -4.15 -3.74 -9.86
C LEU A 399 -2.84 -4.21 -10.51
N SER A 400 -1.89 -3.31 -10.80
CA SER A 400 -0.69 -3.58 -11.62
C SER A 400 0.53 -2.77 -11.18
N ASP A 401 1.71 -3.08 -11.72
CA ASP A 401 2.93 -2.24 -11.67
C ASP A 401 2.99 -1.21 -12.80
N MET A 402 1.94 -1.14 -13.62
CA MET A 402 1.78 -0.20 -14.74
C MET A 402 2.74 -0.40 -15.92
N GLU A 403 3.40 -1.55 -16.00
CA GLU A 403 4.27 -1.89 -17.13
C GLU A 403 3.47 -2.61 -18.24
N PHE A 404 2.57 -1.85 -18.89
CA PHE A 404 1.69 -2.37 -19.94
C PHE A 404 2.44 -2.71 -21.21
N ASP A 405 1.96 -3.73 -21.94
CA ASP A 405 2.53 -4.16 -23.21
C ASP A 405 2.22 -3.19 -24.35
N ALA A 406 3.09 -3.15 -25.35
CA ALA A 406 2.87 -2.41 -26.57
C ALA A 406 1.55 -2.84 -27.24
N ALA A 407 0.75 -1.84 -27.66
CA ALA A 407 -0.49 -2.12 -28.37
C ALA A 407 -0.25 -2.93 -29.65
N ALA A 408 -1.09 -3.93 -29.89
CA ALA A 408 -1.03 -4.75 -31.12
C ALA A 408 -1.24 -3.93 -32.41
N SER A 409 -1.82 -2.74 -32.29
CA SER A 409 -2.12 -1.83 -33.41
C SER A 409 -0.91 -1.07 -33.97
N GLY A 410 0.27 -1.13 -33.34
CA GLY A 410 1.51 -0.55 -33.86
C GLY A 410 1.55 0.99 -33.96
N THR A 411 0.56 1.69 -33.43
CA THR A 411 0.55 3.16 -33.39
C THR A 411 1.21 3.65 -32.11
N TYR A 412 2.46 4.05 -32.21
CA TYR A 412 3.27 4.55 -31.07
C TYR A 412 2.98 6.03 -30.71
N THR A 413 2.04 6.68 -31.38
CA THR A 413 1.76 8.12 -31.20
C THR A 413 0.60 8.41 -30.25
N SER A 414 -0.35 7.48 -30.08
CA SER A 414 -1.44 7.56 -29.10
C SER A 414 -1.15 6.67 -27.89
N THR A 415 -1.61 7.09 -26.71
CA THR A 415 -1.57 6.21 -25.53
C THR A 415 -2.60 5.07 -25.69
N ALA A 416 -2.41 3.98 -24.95
CA ALA A 416 -3.41 2.90 -24.93
C ALA A 416 -4.80 3.42 -24.51
N MET A 417 -4.84 4.42 -23.63
CA MET A 417 -6.09 5.04 -23.18
C MET A 417 -6.80 5.83 -24.28
N ASP A 418 -6.06 6.52 -25.15
CA ASP A 418 -6.64 7.22 -26.30
C ASP A 418 -7.33 6.21 -27.23
N SER A 419 -6.63 5.11 -27.57
CA SER A 419 -7.17 4.03 -28.42
C SER A 419 -8.43 3.39 -27.82
N ILE A 420 -8.41 3.09 -26.51
CA ILE A 420 -9.56 2.49 -25.80
C ILE A 420 -10.76 3.44 -25.84
N ARG A 421 -10.55 4.74 -25.58
CA ARG A 421 -11.61 5.75 -25.58
C ARG A 421 -12.27 5.86 -26.95
N ASP A 422 -11.47 5.93 -28.02
CA ASP A 422 -11.96 6.02 -29.39
C ASP A 422 -12.82 4.81 -29.75
N LYS A 423 -12.37 3.60 -29.43
CA LYS A 423 -13.11 2.35 -29.69
C LYS A 423 -14.47 2.30 -28.96
N TYR A 424 -14.52 2.72 -27.68
CA TYR A 424 -15.79 2.75 -26.93
C TYR A 424 -16.75 3.80 -27.53
N ALA A 425 -16.23 4.99 -27.91
CA ALA A 425 -17.03 6.03 -28.55
C ALA A 425 -17.57 5.59 -29.93
N GLU A 426 -16.75 4.96 -30.77
CA GLU A 426 -17.16 4.42 -32.09
C GLU A 426 -18.22 3.32 -31.93
N ALA A 427 -18.13 2.49 -30.90
CA ALA A 427 -19.10 1.45 -30.59
C ALA A 427 -20.40 1.96 -29.94
N GLY A 428 -20.45 3.23 -29.53
CA GLY A 428 -21.60 3.83 -28.87
C GLY A 428 -21.78 3.43 -27.40
N TYR A 429 -20.74 2.88 -26.76
CA TYR A 429 -20.72 2.52 -25.34
C TYR A 429 -19.98 3.56 -24.52
N LYS A 430 -20.44 3.79 -23.29
CA LYS A 430 -19.74 4.64 -22.36
C LYS A 430 -18.51 3.90 -21.80
N LEU A 431 -17.35 4.57 -21.82
CA LEU A 431 -16.15 4.03 -21.17
C LEU A 431 -16.38 4.01 -19.65
N PRO A 432 -16.16 2.87 -18.96
CA PRO A 432 -16.22 2.82 -17.50
C PRO A 432 -15.17 3.72 -16.85
N ASN A 433 -15.39 4.16 -15.63
CA ASN A 433 -14.35 4.79 -14.83
C ASN A 433 -13.18 3.82 -14.61
N ILE A 434 -11.95 4.31 -14.68
CA ILE A 434 -10.76 3.47 -14.59
C ILE A 434 -9.89 3.93 -13.42
N VAL A 435 -9.64 3.03 -12.49
CA VAL A 435 -8.71 3.27 -11.39
C VAL A 435 -7.41 2.52 -11.68
N PHE A 436 -6.35 3.26 -11.91
CA PHE A 436 -4.99 2.74 -12.01
C PHE A 436 -4.39 2.65 -10.60
N TRP A 437 -4.27 1.45 -10.08
CA TRP A 437 -3.76 1.19 -8.75
C TRP A 437 -2.34 0.62 -8.82
N ASN A 438 -1.36 1.50 -8.65
CA ASN A 438 0.06 1.19 -8.75
C ASN A 438 0.54 0.41 -7.52
N LEU A 439 1.02 -0.81 -7.73
CA LEU A 439 1.55 -1.70 -6.70
C LEU A 439 3.07 -1.77 -6.66
N ALA A 440 3.76 -1.28 -7.73
CA ALA A 440 5.22 -1.26 -7.80
C ALA A 440 5.71 -0.17 -8.75
N ALA A 441 5.94 1.03 -8.23
CA ALA A 441 6.47 2.13 -9.02
C ALA A 441 7.96 1.90 -9.35
N ARG A 442 8.25 1.59 -10.61
CA ARG A 442 9.60 1.36 -11.12
C ARG A 442 10.08 2.46 -12.06
N GLY A 443 9.20 2.89 -12.96
CA GLY A 443 9.50 3.84 -14.03
C GLY A 443 8.81 5.19 -13.88
N SER A 444 8.89 5.98 -14.95
CA SER A 444 8.18 7.26 -15.08
C SER A 444 6.83 7.10 -15.78
N ASN A 445 6.21 5.93 -15.64
CA ASN A 445 4.98 5.59 -16.37
C ASN A 445 3.75 6.17 -15.68
N ILE A 446 3.08 7.09 -16.36
CA ILE A 446 1.83 7.70 -15.92
C ILE A 446 0.78 7.44 -17.00
N PRO A 447 -0.25 6.62 -16.72
CA PRO A 447 -1.24 6.22 -17.72
C PRO A 447 -2.07 7.38 -18.28
N VAL A 448 -2.38 8.39 -17.48
CA VAL A 448 -3.28 9.50 -17.82
C VAL A 448 -2.81 10.81 -17.21
N LYS A 449 -3.36 11.94 -17.66
CA LYS A 449 -3.11 13.28 -17.12
C LYS A 449 -3.88 13.52 -15.81
N PHE A 450 -3.49 14.57 -15.07
CA PHE A 450 -4.01 14.86 -13.72
C PHE A 450 -5.52 15.20 -13.68
N ASP A 451 -6.04 15.76 -14.78
CA ASP A 451 -7.42 16.22 -14.95
C ASP A 451 -8.29 15.29 -15.81
N GLU A 452 -7.80 14.10 -16.11
CA GLU A 452 -8.47 13.14 -16.98
C GLU A 452 -9.75 12.60 -16.34
N LEU A 453 -10.90 12.98 -16.90
CA LEU A 453 -12.22 12.56 -16.43
C LEU A 453 -12.42 11.05 -16.50
N GLY A 454 -13.08 10.49 -15.50
CA GLY A 454 -13.36 9.07 -15.40
C GLY A 454 -12.14 8.23 -15.06
N THR A 455 -11.03 8.84 -14.60
CA THR A 455 -9.83 8.10 -14.22
C THR A 455 -9.36 8.47 -12.82
N ALA A 456 -8.67 7.55 -12.15
CA ALA A 456 -8.00 7.77 -10.88
C ALA A 456 -6.60 7.17 -10.90
N LEU A 457 -5.65 7.85 -10.27
CA LEU A 457 -4.26 7.42 -10.10
C LEU A 457 -3.98 7.27 -8.61
N VAL A 458 -3.82 6.03 -8.15
CA VAL A 458 -3.57 5.71 -6.74
C VAL A 458 -2.43 4.72 -6.59
N SER A 459 -1.79 4.71 -5.42
CA SER A 459 -0.69 3.78 -5.15
C SER A 459 -0.81 3.14 -3.76
N GLY A 460 -0.17 2.00 -3.57
CA GLY A 460 -0.02 1.36 -2.28
C GLY A 460 -0.84 0.09 -2.07
N PHE A 461 -0.92 -0.39 -0.83
CA PHE A 461 -1.34 -1.75 -0.52
C PHE A 461 -2.59 -1.83 0.37
N SER A 462 -3.13 -0.67 0.77
CA SER A 462 -4.29 -0.60 1.64
C SER A 462 -5.57 -0.37 0.84
N PRO A 463 -6.59 -1.20 1.03
CA PRO A 463 -7.88 -0.97 0.39
C PRO A 463 -8.65 0.24 0.97
N SER A 464 -8.14 0.91 2.00
CA SER A 464 -8.80 2.10 2.59
C SER A 464 -9.01 3.23 1.58
N ILE A 465 -8.17 3.34 0.55
CA ILE A 465 -8.31 4.31 -0.54
C ILE A 465 -9.63 4.17 -1.32
N LEU A 466 -10.26 2.99 -1.28
CA LEU A 466 -11.58 2.78 -1.89
C LEU A 466 -12.65 3.71 -1.31
N VAL A 467 -12.54 4.09 -0.04
CA VAL A 467 -13.49 5.02 0.58
C VAL A 467 -13.50 6.34 -0.18
N GLN A 468 -12.34 6.91 -0.46
CA GLN A 468 -12.21 8.18 -1.17
C GLN A 468 -12.62 8.05 -2.64
N ILE A 469 -12.21 6.96 -3.31
CA ILE A 469 -12.61 6.71 -4.72
C ILE A 469 -14.13 6.61 -4.85
N LEU A 470 -14.80 5.91 -3.92
CA LEU A 470 -16.23 5.66 -3.97
C LEU A 470 -17.08 6.84 -3.47
N SER A 471 -16.51 7.74 -2.65
CA SER A 471 -17.19 8.95 -2.15
C SER A 471 -16.97 10.18 -3.04
N ALA A 472 -16.00 10.15 -3.95
CA ALA A 472 -15.69 11.27 -4.82
C ALA A 472 -16.88 11.63 -5.71
N GLY A 473 -17.22 12.92 -5.75
CA GLY A 473 -18.30 13.44 -6.61
C GLY A 473 -17.92 13.43 -8.08
N GLU A 474 -16.64 13.59 -8.38
CA GLU A 474 -16.02 13.50 -9.69
C GLU A 474 -14.82 12.58 -9.63
N ILE A 475 -14.63 11.74 -10.65
CA ILE A 475 -13.48 10.84 -10.71
C ILE A 475 -12.45 11.45 -11.68
N THR A 476 -11.46 12.13 -11.10
CA THR A 476 -10.22 12.56 -11.75
C THR A 476 -9.06 12.25 -10.80
N PRO A 477 -7.83 12.09 -11.29
CA PRO A 477 -6.67 11.89 -10.41
C PRO A 477 -6.53 12.98 -9.34
N GLU A 478 -6.77 14.24 -9.72
CA GLU A 478 -6.69 15.39 -8.81
C GLU A 478 -7.81 15.38 -7.76
N ALA A 479 -9.04 15.08 -8.15
CA ALA A 479 -10.17 15.03 -7.22
C ALA A 479 -9.98 13.93 -6.15
N ILE A 480 -9.52 12.74 -6.56
CA ILE A 480 -9.24 11.63 -5.63
C ILE A 480 -8.11 11.98 -4.67
N MET A 481 -7.02 12.58 -5.15
CA MET A 481 -5.94 13.03 -4.27
C MET A 481 -6.46 14.07 -3.27
N ASN A 482 -7.19 15.07 -3.73
CA ASN A 482 -7.71 16.14 -2.86
C ASN A 482 -8.67 15.58 -1.81
N GLU A 483 -9.56 14.65 -2.15
CA GLU A 483 -10.45 13.97 -1.21
C GLU A 483 -9.66 13.30 -0.07
N VAL A 484 -8.50 12.72 -0.37
CA VAL A 484 -7.59 12.17 0.64
C VAL A 484 -6.99 13.30 1.51
N LEU A 485 -6.39 14.33 0.88
CA LEU A 485 -5.59 15.34 1.57
C LEU A 485 -6.42 16.34 2.38
N GLU A 486 -7.68 16.57 2.00
CA GLU A 486 -8.62 17.46 2.69
C GLU A 486 -9.36 16.76 3.82
N SER A 487 -9.19 15.45 3.97
CA SER A 487 -9.80 14.72 5.08
C SER A 487 -9.35 15.28 6.43
N GLU A 488 -10.24 15.29 7.43
CA GLU A 488 -9.96 15.76 8.80
C GLU A 488 -8.70 15.10 9.39
N ARG A 489 -8.42 13.86 8.97
CA ARG A 489 -7.29 13.09 9.45
C ARG A 489 -5.93 13.77 9.22
N TYR A 490 -5.77 14.50 8.12
CA TYR A 490 -4.49 15.17 7.77
C TYR A 490 -4.49 16.66 8.04
N SER A 491 -5.55 17.19 8.65
CA SER A 491 -5.68 18.62 8.99
C SER A 491 -4.60 19.16 9.94
N ALA A 492 -4.04 18.29 10.80
CA ALA A 492 -2.94 18.66 11.71
C ALA A 492 -1.60 18.87 10.98
N ILE A 493 -1.49 18.47 9.71
CA ILE A 493 -0.31 18.68 8.87
C ILE A 493 -0.50 19.99 8.13
N SER A 494 -0.15 21.10 8.79
CA SER A 494 -0.23 22.42 8.19
C SER A 494 1.15 23.07 8.17
N LYS A 495 1.38 23.97 7.20
CA LYS A 495 2.45 24.95 7.27
C LYS A 495 2.13 25.85 8.50
N GLN A 496 2.89 25.71 9.58
CA GLN A 496 2.91 26.81 10.54
C GLN A 496 3.71 27.95 9.86
N SER A 497 2.98 28.99 9.50
CA SER A 497 3.48 30.26 9.00
C SER A 497 4.35 30.96 10.05
#